data_72677b1311387ce13d58123528a8d645
#
_entry.id   72677b1311387ce13d58123528a8d645
#
_cell.length_a   1.000
_cell.length_b   1.000
_cell.length_c   1.000
_cell.angle_alpha   90.00
_cell.angle_beta   90.00
_cell.angle_gamma   90.00
#
_symmetry.space_group_name_H-M   'P 1'
#
loop_
_entity.id
_entity.type
_entity.pdbx_description
1 polymer ?
#
loop_
_entity_poly.entity_id
_entity_poly.type
_entity_poly.pdbx_seq_one_letter_code
_entity_poly.pdbx_strand_id
1 'polypeptide(L)'
;MNETNKWLIDYGNSHQNVRYPLIFWSAVILFPISLVGTLWSIEMPVAFYISVSPAINWGLMFLLATIIYYFIISIAVAIGMIPFIVCVIAFFLWLENMDYPIISISLGINIMSIYGLYRGRGKNTGLKSLWQDIQMIIIGPLWMLSRLYKTKNN
;
A
#
# COMPACT_ATOMS: atom_id res chain seq x y z
N MET A 1 0.38 -22.13 -15.72
CA MET A 1 0.47 -20.67 -15.56
C MET A 1 0.06 -20.38 -14.13
N ASN A 2 0.97 -19.89 -13.28
CA ASN A 2 0.69 -19.68 -11.85
C ASN A 2 -0.44 -18.65 -11.69
N GLU A 3 -1.34 -18.91 -10.74
CA GLU A 3 -2.48 -18.02 -10.44
C GLU A 3 -2.03 -16.57 -10.18
N THR A 4 -0.90 -16.40 -9.52
CA THR A 4 -0.28 -15.09 -9.27
C THR A 4 -0.03 -14.30 -10.57
N ASN A 5 0.44 -14.95 -11.63
CA ASN A 5 0.65 -14.32 -12.93
C ASN A 5 -0.68 -13.88 -13.57
N LYS A 6 -1.75 -14.62 -13.35
CA LYS A 6 -3.08 -14.27 -13.85
C LYS A 6 -3.61 -13.00 -13.17
N TRP A 7 -3.52 -12.90 -11.86
CA TRP A 7 -3.91 -11.70 -11.11
C TRP A 7 -3.12 -10.45 -11.53
N LEU A 8 -1.81 -10.60 -11.73
CA LEU A 8 -0.95 -9.48 -12.18
C LEU A 8 -1.28 -9.04 -13.62
N ILE A 9 -1.61 -9.97 -14.50
CA ILE A 9 -2.02 -9.68 -15.89
C ILE A 9 -3.39 -8.99 -15.91
N ASP A 10 -4.35 -9.50 -15.15
CA ASP A 10 -5.70 -8.94 -15.06
C ASP A 10 -5.66 -7.51 -14.47
N TYR A 11 -4.82 -7.29 -13.45
CA TYR A 11 -4.57 -5.95 -12.92
C TYR A 11 -3.96 -5.03 -13.98
N GLY A 12 -2.94 -5.47 -14.70
CA GLY A 12 -2.31 -4.70 -15.78
C GLY A 12 -3.29 -4.33 -16.89
N ASN A 13 -4.12 -5.28 -17.31
CA ASN A 13 -5.11 -5.08 -18.37
C ASN A 13 -6.22 -4.09 -17.96
N SER A 14 -6.67 -4.16 -16.70
CA SER A 14 -7.70 -3.24 -16.18
C SER A 14 -7.20 -1.79 -16.05
N HIS A 15 -5.87 -1.58 -16.05
CA HIS A 15 -5.24 -0.28 -15.86
C HIS A 15 -4.54 0.27 -17.12
N GLN A 16 -4.78 -0.31 -18.30
CA GLN A 16 -4.18 0.17 -19.57
C GLN A 16 -4.71 1.54 -20.02
N ASN A 17 -5.91 1.93 -19.62
CA ASN A 17 -6.58 3.16 -20.06
C ASN A 17 -6.59 4.26 -18.98
N VAL A 18 -5.46 4.46 -18.30
CA VAL A 18 -5.30 5.55 -17.31
C VAL A 18 -5.04 6.87 -18.05
N ARG A 19 -5.85 7.89 -17.79
CA ARG A 19 -5.73 9.21 -18.45
C ARG A 19 -4.49 9.99 -18.02
N TYR A 20 -4.16 9.92 -16.71
CA TYR A 20 -3.00 10.57 -16.12
C TYR A 20 -2.18 9.54 -15.33
N PRO A 21 -1.26 8.79 -15.99
CA PRO A 21 -0.59 7.67 -15.39
C PRO A 21 0.28 8.07 -14.17
N LEU A 22 0.95 9.21 -14.22
CA LEU A 22 1.78 9.68 -13.10
C LEU A 22 0.96 9.93 -11.84
N ILE A 23 -0.19 10.61 -11.96
CA ILE A 23 -1.08 10.90 -10.83
C ILE A 23 -1.65 9.60 -10.26
N PHE A 24 -2.07 8.69 -11.14
CA PHE A 24 -2.65 7.41 -10.75
C PHE A 24 -1.63 6.55 -9.99
N TRP A 25 -0.44 6.33 -10.58
CA TRP A 25 0.57 5.47 -9.96
C TRP A 25 1.15 6.05 -8.68
N SER A 26 1.30 7.37 -8.58
CA SER A 26 1.65 8.03 -7.32
C SER A 26 0.60 7.77 -6.24
N ALA A 27 -0.67 7.89 -6.58
CA ALA A 27 -1.77 7.63 -5.64
C ALA A 27 -1.83 6.16 -5.20
N VAL A 28 -1.55 5.20 -6.10
CA VAL A 28 -1.48 3.77 -5.80
C VAL A 28 -0.40 3.45 -4.76
N ILE A 29 0.72 4.18 -4.77
CA ILE A 29 1.80 3.99 -3.79
C ILE A 29 1.49 4.72 -2.48
N LEU A 30 1.03 5.97 -2.57
CA LEU A 30 0.81 6.83 -1.39
C LEU A 30 -0.37 6.38 -0.54
N PHE A 31 -1.40 5.80 -1.14
CA PHE A 31 -2.58 5.36 -0.41
C PHE A 31 -2.29 4.28 0.64
N PRO A 32 -1.63 3.14 0.34
CA PRO A 32 -1.30 2.15 1.36
C PRO A 32 -0.36 2.70 2.44
N ILE A 33 0.60 3.57 2.07
CA ILE A 33 1.49 4.22 3.04
C ILE A 33 0.68 5.08 4.01
N SER A 34 -0.23 5.92 3.49
CA SER A 34 -1.07 6.78 4.32
C SER A 34 -2.08 5.99 5.17
N LEU A 35 -2.57 4.86 4.66
CA LEU A 35 -3.40 3.94 5.44
C LEU A 35 -2.63 3.38 6.64
N VAL A 36 -1.39 2.93 6.42
CA VAL A 36 -0.51 2.51 7.51
C VAL A 36 -0.30 3.62 8.53
N GLY A 37 -0.06 4.86 8.09
CA GLY A 37 0.13 6.00 8.98
C GLY A 37 -1.11 6.33 9.80
N THR A 38 -2.30 6.20 9.23
CA THR A 38 -3.56 6.34 9.96
C THR A 38 -3.68 5.26 11.04
N LEU A 39 -3.40 4.00 10.70
CA LEU A 39 -3.40 2.88 11.65
C LEU A 39 -2.31 3.02 12.72
N TRP A 40 -1.14 3.58 12.35
CA TRP A 40 -0.04 3.85 13.28
C TRP A 40 -0.42 4.79 14.40
N SER A 41 -1.28 5.77 14.09
CA SER A 41 -1.74 6.81 15.02
C SER A 41 -2.90 6.38 15.90
N ILE A 42 -3.51 5.22 15.66
CA ILE A 42 -4.60 4.70 16.50
C ILE A 42 -4.03 4.06 17.76
N GLU A 43 -4.45 4.56 18.92
CA GLU A 43 -4.05 4.00 20.21
C GLU A 43 -4.54 2.56 20.38
N MET A 44 -3.64 1.70 20.87
CA MET A 44 -4.02 0.34 21.24
C MET A 44 -4.64 0.29 22.64
N PRO A 45 -5.59 -0.61 22.90
CA PRO A 45 -6.12 -0.81 24.24
C PRO A 45 -5.01 -1.16 25.23
N VAL A 46 -5.01 -0.52 26.41
CA VAL A 46 -3.97 -0.64 27.44
C VAL A 46 -3.68 -2.10 27.82
N ALA A 47 -4.71 -2.95 27.82
CA ALA A 47 -4.57 -4.39 28.10
C ALA A 47 -3.64 -5.10 27.10
N PHE A 48 -3.55 -4.62 25.87
CA PHE A 48 -2.70 -5.20 24.82
C PHE A 48 -1.23 -4.77 24.99
N TYR A 49 -0.98 -3.53 25.43
CA TYR A 49 0.37 -3.03 25.73
C TYR A 49 1.07 -3.83 26.83
N ILE A 50 0.32 -4.23 27.86
CA ILE A 50 0.88 -4.98 29.01
C ILE A 50 1.30 -6.39 28.58
N SER A 51 0.60 -6.99 27.63
CA SER A 51 0.83 -8.39 27.25
C SER A 51 1.83 -8.60 26.12
N VAL A 52 2.07 -7.61 25.25
CA VAL A 52 2.87 -7.85 24.04
C VAL A 52 4.11 -6.95 23.96
N SER A 53 3.99 -5.66 23.86
CA SER A 53 5.08 -4.67 23.87
C SER A 53 4.51 -3.28 23.56
N PRO A 54 5.04 -2.20 24.18
CA PRO A 54 4.65 -0.84 23.83
C PRO A 54 5.04 -0.42 22.37
N ALA A 55 5.95 -1.17 21.74
CA ALA A 55 6.39 -0.88 20.38
C ALA A 55 5.41 -1.35 19.30
N ILE A 56 4.40 -2.19 19.65
CA ILE A 56 3.44 -2.73 18.68
C ILE A 56 2.25 -1.78 18.56
N ASN A 57 1.97 -1.35 17.32
CA ASN A 57 0.80 -0.55 16.98
C ASN A 57 0.01 -1.19 15.83
N TRP A 58 -1.20 -0.69 15.56
CA TRP A 58 -2.07 -1.23 14.50
C TRP A 58 -1.44 -1.17 13.10
N GLY A 59 -0.64 -0.14 12.82
CA GLY A 59 0.09 -0.02 11.56
C GLY A 59 1.11 -1.12 11.36
N LEU A 60 1.89 -1.43 12.42
CA LEU A 60 2.86 -2.52 12.37
C LEU A 60 2.17 -3.89 12.22
N MET A 61 1.06 -4.13 12.93
CA MET A 61 0.29 -5.36 12.77
C MET A 61 -0.27 -5.53 11.36
N PHE A 62 -0.76 -4.45 10.75
CA PHE A 62 -1.21 -4.46 9.36
C PHE A 62 -0.08 -4.79 8.39
N LEU A 63 1.11 -4.22 8.57
CA LEU A 63 2.29 -4.53 7.75
C LEU A 63 2.74 -5.98 7.91
N LEU A 64 2.73 -6.53 9.14
CA LEU A 64 3.03 -7.94 9.38
C LEU A 64 2.02 -8.87 8.70
N ALA A 65 0.73 -8.57 8.81
CA ALA A 65 -0.30 -9.32 8.10
C ALA A 65 -0.11 -9.26 6.57
N THR A 66 0.30 -8.10 6.05
CA THR A 66 0.59 -7.91 4.62
C THR A 66 1.79 -8.74 4.18
N ILE A 67 2.86 -8.82 4.98
CA ILE A 67 4.02 -9.70 4.70
C ILE A 67 3.58 -11.17 4.66
N ILE A 68 2.81 -11.62 5.65
CA ILE A 68 2.30 -12.99 5.70
C ILE A 68 1.46 -13.29 4.46
N TYR A 69 0.59 -12.38 4.07
CA TYR A 69 -0.21 -12.51 2.86
C TYR A 69 0.67 -12.67 1.61
N TYR A 70 1.74 -11.88 1.47
CA TYR A 70 2.67 -12.03 0.36
C TYR A 70 3.43 -13.35 0.38
N PHE A 71 3.80 -13.88 1.55
CA PHE A 71 4.42 -15.21 1.67
C PHE A 71 3.49 -16.33 1.18
N ILE A 72 2.19 -16.22 1.45
CA ILE A 72 1.17 -17.18 0.98
C ILE A 72 1.08 -17.15 -0.56
N ILE A 73 1.18 -15.97 -1.17
CA ILE A 73 1.12 -15.82 -2.63
C ILE A 73 2.40 -16.32 -3.29
N SER A 74 3.57 -15.83 -2.84
CA SER A 74 4.87 -16.18 -3.41
C SER A 74 6.02 -15.68 -2.53
N ILE A 75 6.94 -16.56 -2.21
CA ILE A 75 8.16 -16.23 -1.46
C ILE A 75 8.98 -15.14 -2.17
N ALA A 76 9.12 -15.23 -3.49
CA ALA A 76 9.88 -14.24 -4.27
C ALA A 76 9.27 -12.83 -4.15
N VAL A 77 7.94 -12.75 -4.16
CA VAL A 77 7.18 -11.52 -3.96
C VAL A 77 7.38 -10.95 -2.56
N ALA A 78 7.28 -11.80 -1.53
CA ALA A 78 7.46 -11.40 -0.14
C ALA A 78 8.87 -10.81 0.06
N ILE A 79 9.92 -11.50 -0.42
CA ILE A 79 11.30 -11.03 -0.33
C ILE A 79 11.47 -9.67 -1.03
N GLY A 80 10.86 -9.50 -2.21
CA GLY A 80 10.92 -8.23 -2.96
C GLY A 80 10.22 -7.07 -2.25
N MET A 81 9.21 -7.34 -1.41
CA MET A 81 8.45 -6.32 -0.68
C MET A 81 9.05 -5.96 0.69
N ILE A 82 9.93 -6.79 1.26
CA ILE A 82 10.58 -6.52 2.55
C ILE A 82 11.26 -5.14 2.58
N PRO A 83 12.12 -4.75 1.61
CA PRO A 83 12.77 -3.45 1.63
C PRO A 83 11.78 -2.29 1.65
N PHE A 84 10.69 -2.40 0.89
CA PHE A 84 9.63 -1.38 0.88
C PHE A 84 8.97 -1.25 2.26
N ILE A 85 8.60 -2.37 2.88
CA ILE A 85 7.96 -2.38 4.21
C ILE A 85 8.91 -1.83 5.27
N VAL A 86 10.19 -2.21 5.23
CA VAL A 86 11.20 -1.66 6.14
C VAL A 86 11.34 -0.15 5.98
N CYS A 87 11.35 0.37 4.76
CA CYS A 87 11.36 1.81 4.51
C CYS A 87 10.12 2.52 5.07
N VAL A 88 8.93 1.92 4.95
CA VAL A 88 7.69 2.47 5.50
C VAL A 88 7.75 2.52 7.03
N ILE A 89 8.21 1.45 7.69
CA ILE A 89 8.39 1.41 9.14
C ILE A 89 9.39 2.48 9.58
N ALA A 90 10.57 2.55 8.96
CA ALA A 90 11.60 3.53 9.28
C ALA A 90 11.09 4.96 9.11
N PHE A 91 10.29 5.23 8.07
CA PHE A 91 9.67 6.53 7.84
C PHE A 91 8.72 6.95 8.96
N PHE A 92 7.83 6.04 9.42
CA PHE A 92 6.92 6.37 10.52
C PHE A 92 7.61 6.49 11.86
N LEU A 93 8.62 5.66 12.17
CA LEU A 93 9.46 5.81 13.35
C LEU A 93 10.21 7.16 13.34
N TRP A 94 10.68 7.59 12.18
CA TRP A 94 11.32 8.89 12.04
C TRP A 94 10.34 10.04 12.28
N LEU A 95 9.10 9.97 11.75
CA LEU A 95 8.06 10.97 12.00
C LEU A 95 7.67 11.04 13.47
N GLU A 96 7.57 9.89 14.14
CA GLU A 96 7.25 9.78 15.57
C GLU A 96 8.35 10.43 16.44
N ASN A 97 9.62 10.17 16.12
CA ASN A 97 10.75 10.78 16.82
C ASN A 97 10.85 12.31 16.64
N MET A 98 10.22 12.86 15.62
CA MET A 98 10.17 14.29 15.35
C MET A 98 8.91 14.97 15.87
N ASP A 99 8.06 14.25 16.62
CA ASP A 99 6.78 14.71 17.17
C ASP A 99 5.82 15.30 16.12
N TYR A 100 5.90 14.81 14.86
CA TYR A 100 4.98 15.22 13.81
C TYR A 100 3.57 14.63 14.03
N PRO A 101 2.50 15.40 13.69
CA PRO A 101 1.13 14.92 13.80
C PRO A 101 0.81 13.90 12.70
N ILE A 102 1.25 12.65 12.90
CA ILE A 102 1.16 11.56 11.91
C ILE A 102 -0.27 11.39 11.38
N ILE A 103 -1.28 11.46 12.28
CA ILE A 103 -2.69 11.29 11.89
C ILE A 103 -3.14 12.35 10.87
N SER A 104 -2.81 13.61 11.10
CA SER A 104 -3.22 14.71 10.21
C SER A 104 -2.53 14.61 8.85
N ILE A 105 -1.24 14.27 8.84
CA ILE A 105 -0.44 14.06 7.63
C ILE A 105 -1.02 12.89 6.83
N SER A 106 -1.26 11.75 7.51
CA SER A 106 -1.76 10.53 6.87
C SER A 106 -3.17 10.69 6.31
N LEU A 107 -4.07 11.35 7.03
CA LEU A 107 -5.41 11.65 6.54
C LEU A 107 -5.38 12.59 5.33
N GLY A 108 -4.53 13.61 5.35
CA GLY A 108 -4.34 14.50 4.21
C GLY A 108 -3.87 13.76 2.96
N ILE A 109 -2.85 12.90 3.10
CA ILE A 109 -2.35 12.07 2.01
C ILE A 109 -3.40 11.06 1.54
N ASN A 110 -4.20 10.47 2.45
CA ASN A 110 -5.31 9.57 2.10
C ASN A 110 -6.32 10.26 1.18
N ILE A 111 -6.79 11.45 1.56
CA ILE A 111 -7.77 12.22 0.77
C ILE A 111 -7.17 12.58 -0.60
N MET A 112 -5.91 13.05 -0.63
CA MET A 112 -5.22 13.36 -1.88
C MET A 112 -5.04 12.12 -2.77
N SER A 113 -4.74 10.97 -2.18
CA SER A 113 -4.57 9.72 -2.91
C SER A 113 -5.88 9.21 -3.51
N ILE A 114 -6.98 9.28 -2.77
CA ILE A 114 -8.33 8.95 -3.27
C ILE A 114 -8.70 9.87 -4.44
N TYR A 115 -8.45 11.17 -4.30
CA TYR A 115 -8.67 12.13 -5.39
C TYR A 115 -7.77 11.84 -6.59
N GLY A 116 -6.51 11.47 -6.36
CA GLY A 116 -5.55 11.09 -7.39
C GLY A 116 -5.98 9.83 -8.16
N LEU A 117 -6.48 8.82 -7.46
CA LEU A 117 -7.05 7.60 -8.08
C LEU A 117 -8.25 7.96 -8.96
N TYR A 118 -9.16 8.78 -8.44
CA TYR A 118 -10.34 9.23 -9.20
C TYR A 118 -9.96 10.04 -10.43
N ARG A 119 -9.09 11.03 -10.28
CA ARG A 119 -8.66 11.92 -11.38
C ARG A 119 -7.78 11.20 -12.40
N GLY A 120 -6.93 10.29 -11.95
CA GLY A 120 -6.00 9.54 -12.77
C GLY A 120 -6.68 8.63 -13.80
N ARG A 121 -7.80 8.01 -13.44
CA ARG A 121 -8.59 7.15 -14.36
C ARG A 121 -9.37 7.90 -15.44
N GLY A 122 -9.86 9.12 -15.17
CA GLY A 122 -10.65 9.91 -16.12
C GLY A 122 -12.17 9.71 -16.03
N LYS A 123 -12.91 10.27 -17.00
CA LYS A 123 -14.39 10.47 -16.92
C LYS A 123 -15.27 9.21 -16.83
N ASN A 124 -14.77 8.02 -17.12
CA ASN A 124 -15.59 6.78 -17.15
C ASN A 124 -15.52 5.96 -15.84
N THR A 125 -15.11 6.56 -14.75
CA THR A 125 -14.94 5.89 -13.47
C THR A 125 -16.19 6.01 -12.62
N GLY A 126 -16.95 4.91 -12.53
CA GLY A 126 -17.99 4.77 -11.51
C GLY A 126 -17.36 4.45 -10.14
N LEU A 127 -18.10 4.72 -9.05
CA LEU A 127 -17.71 4.34 -7.67
C LEU A 127 -17.30 2.88 -7.52
N LYS A 128 -17.89 1.98 -8.32
CA LYS A 128 -17.55 0.55 -8.37
C LYS A 128 -16.11 0.31 -8.78
N SER A 129 -15.58 1.10 -9.70
CA SER A 129 -14.19 0.99 -10.18
C SER A 129 -13.19 1.50 -9.14
N LEU A 130 -13.52 2.58 -8.41
CA LEU A 130 -12.70 3.04 -7.27
C LEU A 130 -12.65 2.00 -6.16
N TRP A 131 -13.77 1.34 -5.86
CA TRP A 131 -13.81 0.28 -4.88
C TRP A 131 -12.91 -0.90 -5.26
N GLN A 132 -12.92 -1.31 -6.53
CA GLN A 132 -12.01 -2.32 -7.05
C GLN A 132 -10.53 -1.90 -6.94
N ASP A 133 -10.22 -0.63 -7.20
CA ASP A 133 -8.84 -0.12 -7.02
C ASP A 133 -8.39 -0.17 -5.57
N ILE A 134 -9.26 0.21 -4.64
CA ILE A 134 -8.98 0.14 -3.20
C ILE A 134 -8.76 -1.32 -2.75
N GLN A 135 -9.58 -2.25 -3.23
CA GLN A 135 -9.40 -3.68 -2.93
C GLN A 135 -8.09 -4.24 -3.52
N MET A 136 -7.70 -3.76 -4.69
CA MET A 136 -6.47 -4.20 -5.36
C MET A 136 -5.23 -3.39 -4.95
N ILE A 137 -5.36 -2.46 -4.03
CA ILE A 137 -4.28 -1.53 -3.68
C ILE A 137 -3.08 -2.22 -3.03
N ILE A 138 -3.31 -3.35 -2.34
CA ILE A 138 -2.25 -4.19 -1.79
C ILE A 138 -1.44 -4.86 -2.93
N ILE A 139 -2.08 -5.08 -4.07
CA ILE A 139 -1.47 -5.70 -5.26
C ILE A 139 -0.73 -4.66 -6.11
N GLY A 140 -1.12 -3.39 -6.03
CA GLY A 140 -0.54 -2.30 -6.84
C GLY A 140 0.97 -2.13 -6.72
N PRO A 141 1.54 -1.96 -5.52
CA PRO A 141 2.99 -1.89 -5.32
C PRO A 141 3.71 -3.15 -5.80
N LEU A 142 3.09 -4.32 -5.62
CA LEU A 142 3.58 -5.59 -6.10
C LEU A 142 3.69 -5.64 -7.63
N TRP A 143 2.65 -5.19 -8.32
CA TRP A 143 2.64 -5.15 -9.79
C TRP A 143 3.73 -4.21 -10.33
N MET A 144 3.93 -3.05 -9.72
CA MET A 144 5.00 -2.12 -10.10
C MET A 144 6.38 -2.76 -9.93
N LEU A 145 6.65 -3.43 -8.82
CA LEU A 145 7.90 -4.14 -8.60
C LEU A 145 8.12 -5.27 -9.61
N SER A 146 7.08 -6.07 -9.90
CA SER A 146 7.17 -7.15 -10.90
C SER A 146 7.54 -6.64 -12.29
N ARG A 147 7.10 -5.43 -12.65
CA ARG A 147 7.42 -4.78 -13.92
C ARG A 147 8.87 -4.32 -13.98
N LEU A 148 9.41 -3.79 -12.89
CA LEU A 148 10.82 -3.41 -12.78
C LEU A 148 11.75 -4.62 -12.91
N TYR A 149 11.41 -5.75 -12.31
CA TYR A 149 12.18 -6.99 -12.45
C TYR A 149 12.13 -7.58 -13.86
N LYS A 150 10.96 -7.46 -14.54
CA LYS A 150 10.79 -7.99 -15.91
C LYS A 150 11.54 -7.16 -16.96
N THR A 151 11.69 -5.86 -16.75
CA THR A 151 12.41 -4.95 -17.66
C THR A 151 13.93 -5.17 -17.59
N LYS A 152 14.45 -5.79 -16.52
CA LYS A 152 15.88 -6.03 -16.32
C LYS A 152 16.37 -7.35 -16.97
N ASN A 153 15.45 -8.20 -17.43
CA ASN A 153 15.75 -9.53 -18.01
C ASN A 153 15.50 -9.62 -19.53
N ASN A 154 15.34 -8.47 -20.20
CA ASN A 154 15.35 -8.36 -21.68
C ASN A 154 16.60 -7.52 -22.09
#